data_176d1e9de07cc9151a720073beda62fd
#
_entry.id   176d1e9de07cc9151a720073beda62fd
#
_cell.length_a   1.000
_cell.length_b   1.000
_cell.length_c   1.000
_cell.angle_alpha   90.00
_cell.angle_beta   90.00
_cell.angle_gamma   90.00
#
_symmetry.space_group_name_H-M   'P 1'
#
loop_
_entity.id
_entity.type
_entity.pdbx_description
1 polymer ?
#
loop_
_entity_poly.entity_id
_entity_poly.type
_entity_poly.pdbx_seq_one_letter_code
_entity_poly.pdbx_strand_id
1 'polypeptide(L)'
;MTVLVPTMGALHKGHQALIKRARSMSKEVVVSIFVNPLQFENKDDLEKYPRSPERDIQLATLAGATEVWMPDYEEIYPGEITHLTAGPLGKKFEGQSRPEHFDGVVTVVNRLFEIVKPTAAIFGEKDFQQLAIINAMKSKVEIIGVPTVREFDGLALSSRNIRLTQDGRVSANVIHRALAAAHLAPTVAIAQEIIDSTLSTEPAFKCDYAAIIDENSFELASDETKHKRGIIAGWIDGVRLIDNMTMGQGR
;
A
#
# COMPACT_ATOMS: atom_id res chain seq x y z
N MET A 1 -1.15 24.15 -9.71
CA MET A 1 -0.66 23.14 -8.73
C MET A 1 -1.16 21.79 -9.20
N THR A 2 -0.28 20.93 -9.67
CA THR A 2 -0.63 19.59 -10.15
C THR A 2 -0.46 18.57 -9.01
N VAL A 3 -1.47 17.75 -8.76
CA VAL A 3 -1.42 16.65 -7.78
C VAL A 3 -1.48 15.33 -8.51
N LEU A 4 -0.52 14.44 -8.24
CA LEU A 4 -0.43 13.11 -8.84
C LEU A 4 -1.02 12.04 -7.89
N VAL A 5 -1.76 11.11 -8.46
CA VAL A 5 -2.23 9.89 -7.79
C VAL A 5 -1.70 8.68 -8.58
N PRO A 6 -0.54 8.12 -8.19
CA PRO A 6 0.02 6.95 -8.88
C PRO A 6 -0.79 5.70 -8.57
N THR A 7 -1.15 4.94 -9.60
CA THR A 7 -1.86 3.66 -9.45
C THR A 7 -1.36 2.61 -10.45
N MET A 8 -1.68 1.36 -10.19
CA MET A 8 -1.49 0.26 -11.14
C MET A 8 -2.79 -0.18 -11.82
N GLY A 9 -3.87 0.59 -11.69
CA GLY A 9 -5.18 0.22 -12.23
C GLY A 9 -6.00 -0.70 -11.32
N ALA A 10 -7.04 -1.31 -11.88
CA ALA A 10 -8.07 -2.05 -11.15
C ALA A 10 -8.63 -1.23 -9.99
N LEU A 11 -9.06 -0.01 -10.31
CA LEU A 11 -9.44 0.99 -9.32
C LEU A 11 -10.65 0.53 -8.49
N HIS A 12 -10.63 0.88 -7.22
CA HIS A 12 -11.68 0.62 -6.25
C HIS A 12 -11.91 1.85 -5.34
N LYS A 13 -12.85 1.76 -4.40
CA LYS A 13 -13.18 2.87 -3.48
C LYS A 13 -11.97 3.45 -2.74
N GLY A 14 -10.95 2.63 -2.45
CA GLY A 14 -9.69 3.09 -1.89
C GLY A 14 -9.00 4.11 -2.80
N HIS A 15 -8.80 3.77 -4.07
CA HIS A 15 -8.21 4.68 -5.06
C HIS A 15 -9.10 5.94 -5.27
N GLN A 16 -10.41 5.79 -5.28
CA GLN A 16 -11.31 6.94 -5.36
C GLN A 16 -11.15 7.91 -4.17
N ALA A 17 -10.87 7.40 -2.97
CA ALA A 17 -10.58 8.25 -1.81
C ALA A 17 -9.28 9.06 -2.00
N LEU A 18 -8.23 8.45 -2.58
CA LEU A 18 -6.99 9.16 -2.93
C LEU A 18 -7.27 10.29 -3.93
N ILE A 19 -8.02 10.00 -4.99
CA ILE A 19 -8.36 10.97 -6.04
C ILE A 19 -9.23 12.10 -5.48
N LYS A 20 -10.22 11.80 -4.64
CA LYS A 20 -11.04 12.81 -3.96
C LYS A 20 -10.20 13.70 -3.04
N ARG A 21 -9.21 13.13 -2.33
CA ARG A 21 -8.26 13.90 -1.54
C ARG A 21 -7.44 14.82 -2.43
N ALA A 22 -6.89 14.33 -3.54
CA ALA A 22 -6.17 15.14 -4.53
C ALA A 22 -7.05 16.28 -5.05
N ARG A 23 -8.32 15.98 -5.39
CA ARG A 23 -9.28 16.97 -5.91
C ARG A 23 -9.63 18.05 -4.90
N SER A 24 -9.66 17.72 -3.62
CA SER A 24 -9.88 18.72 -2.56
C SER A 24 -8.73 19.71 -2.41
N MET A 25 -7.55 19.38 -2.93
CA MET A 25 -6.33 20.19 -2.83
C MET A 25 -6.04 20.97 -4.11
N SER A 26 -6.44 20.44 -5.27
CA SER A 26 -6.09 21.02 -6.55
C SER A 26 -7.20 20.88 -7.61
N LYS A 27 -7.18 21.85 -8.55
CA LYS A 27 -8.00 21.77 -9.77
C LYS A 27 -7.37 20.87 -10.84
N GLU A 28 -6.09 20.55 -10.73
CA GLU A 28 -5.33 19.68 -11.64
C GLU A 28 -4.95 18.40 -10.91
N VAL A 29 -5.62 17.30 -11.25
CA VAL A 29 -5.42 15.97 -10.67
C VAL A 29 -5.09 14.99 -11.78
N VAL A 30 -3.85 14.52 -11.81
CA VAL A 30 -3.37 13.50 -12.74
C VAL A 30 -3.41 12.15 -12.02
N VAL A 31 -4.11 11.18 -12.60
CA VAL A 31 -4.10 9.79 -12.14
C VAL A 31 -3.28 8.98 -13.14
N SER A 32 -2.15 8.44 -12.73
CA SER A 32 -1.41 7.51 -13.58
C SER A 32 -1.89 6.08 -13.36
N ILE A 33 -2.00 5.31 -14.43
CA ILE A 33 -2.33 3.89 -14.40
C ILE A 33 -1.23 3.15 -15.15
N PHE A 34 -0.27 2.61 -14.40
CA PHE A 34 0.88 1.89 -14.97
C PHE A 34 1.22 0.67 -14.12
N VAL A 35 1.09 -0.51 -14.69
CA VAL A 35 1.51 -1.76 -14.06
C VAL A 35 3.02 -1.91 -14.26
N ASN A 36 3.78 -1.47 -13.25
CA ASN A 36 5.23 -1.41 -13.31
C ASN A 36 5.88 -2.79 -13.18
N PRO A 37 6.53 -3.34 -14.22
CA PRO A 37 7.14 -4.67 -14.15
C PRO A 37 8.27 -4.77 -13.12
N LEU A 38 9.00 -3.68 -12.86
CA LEU A 38 10.17 -3.67 -11.98
C LEU A 38 9.85 -3.99 -10.51
N GLN A 39 8.58 -3.87 -10.10
CA GLN A 39 8.18 -4.16 -8.73
C GLN A 39 7.51 -5.53 -8.55
N PHE A 40 7.53 -6.38 -9.59
CA PHE A 40 7.01 -7.74 -9.56
C PHE A 40 8.15 -8.74 -9.67
N GLU A 41 8.34 -9.55 -8.63
CA GLU A 41 9.31 -10.65 -8.62
C GLU A 41 8.78 -11.87 -9.37
N ASN A 42 7.48 -12.11 -9.25
CA ASN A 42 6.79 -13.23 -9.86
C ASN A 42 6.09 -12.78 -11.14
N LYS A 43 6.50 -13.35 -12.27
CA LYS A 43 5.87 -13.10 -13.57
C LYS A 43 4.39 -13.45 -13.57
N ASP A 44 4.01 -14.52 -12.86
CA ASP A 44 2.61 -14.91 -12.73
C ASP A 44 1.76 -13.85 -12.03
N ASP A 45 2.28 -13.14 -11.00
CA ASP A 45 1.55 -12.06 -10.33
C ASP A 45 1.41 -10.84 -11.25
N LEU A 46 2.43 -10.54 -12.06
CA LEU A 46 2.37 -9.50 -13.09
C LEU A 46 1.34 -9.82 -14.19
N GLU A 47 1.34 -11.05 -14.70
CA GLU A 47 0.41 -11.49 -15.74
C GLU A 47 -1.05 -11.52 -15.24
N LYS A 48 -1.24 -11.98 -14.00
CA LYS A 48 -2.56 -12.07 -13.34
C LYS A 48 -3.01 -10.77 -12.71
N TYR A 49 -2.19 -9.70 -12.76
CA TYR A 49 -2.58 -8.42 -12.20
C TYR A 49 -3.80 -7.87 -12.96
N PRO A 50 -4.91 -7.55 -12.26
CA PRO A 50 -6.15 -7.17 -12.92
C PRO A 50 -6.02 -5.86 -13.71
N ARG A 51 -6.56 -5.83 -14.91
CA ARG A 51 -6.58 -4.65 -15.79
C ARG A 51 -8.00 -4.38 -16.26
N SER A 52 -8.46 -3.16 -16.10
CA SER A 52 -9.81 -2.73 -16.47
C SER A 52 -9.82 -1.27 -16.95
N PRO A 53 -9.12 -0.97 -18.08
CA PRO A 53 -8.84 0.42 -18.50
C PRO A 53 -10.08 1.32 -18.56
N GLU A 54 -11.14 0.88 -19.22
CA GLU A 54 -12.37 1.68 -19.42
C GLU A 54 -13.04 1.97 -18.09
N ARG A 55 -13.14 0.96 -17.22
CA ARG A 55 -13.71 1.11 -15.87
C ARG A 55 -12.84 2.01 -15.01
N ASP A 56 -11.51 1.89 -15.12
CA ASP A 56 -10.56 2.69 -14.35
C ASP A 56 -10.67 4.17 -14.73
N ILE A 57 -10.74 4.49 -16.03
CA ILE A 57 -10.98 5.85 -16.52
C ILE A 57 -12.28 6.41 -15.95
N GLN A 58 -13.38 5.64 -16.01
CA GLN A 58 -14.67 6.07 -15.47
C GLN A 58 -14.60 6.36 -13.97
N LEU A 59 -14.02 5.44 -13.18
CA LEU A 59 -13.91 5.58 -11.72
C LEU A 59 -13.00 6.75 -11.32
N ALA A 60 -11.88 6.96 -12.03
CA ALA A 60 -10.99 8.07 -11.79
C ALA A 60 -11.66 9.42 -12.09
N THR A 61 -12.32 9.54 -13.24
CA THR A 61 -13.04 10.76 -13.65
C THR A 61 -14.16 11.09 -12.67
N LEU A 62 -14.99 10.10 -12.28
CA LEU A 62 -16.05 10.28 -11.29
C LEU A 62 -15.52 10.69 -9.91
N ALA A 63 -14.30 10.28 -9.56
CA ALA A 63 -13.66 10.67 -8.30
C ALA A 63 -13.02 12.06 -8.35
N GLY A 64 -12.89 12.68 -9.55
CA GLY A 64 -12.41 14.05 -9.74
C GLY A 64 -11.04 14.17 -10.42
N ALA A 65 -10.53 13.09 -11.05
CA ALA A 65 -9.38 13.20 -11.93
C ALA A 65 -9.66 14.15 -13.09
N THR A 66 -8.71 15.02 -13.40
CA THR A 66 -8.78 15.90 -14.58
C THR A 66 -8.04 15.31 -15.76
N GLU A 67 -7.13 14.40 -15.47
CA GLU A 67 -6.38 13.63 -16.46
C GLU A 67 -6.19 12.20 -15.95
N VAL A 68 -6.42 11.22 -16.81
CA VAL A 68 -6.07 9.81 -16.58
C VAL A 68 -5.01 9.44 -17.60
N TRP A 69 -3.78 9.30 -17.13
CA TRP A 69 -2.62 9.00 -17.94
C TRP A 69 -2.26 7.52 -17.83
N MET A 70 -2.19 6.86 -18.97
CA MET A 70 -1.93 5.42 -19.06
C MET A 70 -0.69 5.18 -19.95
N PRO A 71 0.50 5.48 -19.40
CA PRO A 71 1.74 5.35 -20.17
C PRO A 71 2.06 3.90 -20.50
N ASP A 72 2.74 3.69 -21.61
CA ASP A 72 3.42 2.45 -21.90
C ASP A 72 4.79 2.37 -21.20
N TYR A 73 5.47 1.23 -21.40
CA TYR A 73 6.76 0.98 -20.76
C TYR A 73 7.85 1.93 -21.26
N GLU A 74 7.88 2.22 -22.56
CA GLU A 74 8.86 3.06 -23.21
C GLU A 74 8.68 4.54 -22.83
N GLU A 75 7.46 4.99 -22.55
CA GLU A 75 7.20 6.34 -22.03
C GLU A 75 7.77 6.52 -20.62
N ILE A 76 7.65 5.48 -19.77
CA ILE A 76 8.22 5.55 -18.41
C ILE A 76 9.72 5.34 -18.44
N TYR A 77 10.21 4.36 -19.21
CA TYR A 77 11.60 3.95 -19.25
C TYR A 77 12.21 4.05 -20.66
N PRO A 78 12.40 5.27 -21.19
CA PRO A 78 13.06 5.44 -22.47
C PRO A 78 14.56 5.13 -22.35
N GLY A 79 15.00 4.02 -22.93
CA GLY A 79 16.41 3.61 -22.94
C GLY A 79 16.85 2.87 -21.68
N GLU A 80 18.08 3.15 -21.21
CA GLU A 80 18.65 2.47 -20.02
C GLU A 80 17.99 2.98 -18.74
N ILE A 81 17.59 2.03 -17.86
CA ILE A 81 16.91 2.36 -16.62
C ILE A 81 17.93 2.68 -15.53
N THR A 82 17.82 3.85 -14.94
CA THR A 82 18.54 4.17 -13.70
C THR A 82 17.76 3.60 -12.51
N HIS A 83 18.21 2.45 -12.00
CA HIS A 83 17.62 1.81 -10.83
C HIS A 83 17.95 2.60 -9.56
N LEU A 84 16.93 2.94 -8.79
CA LEU A 84 17.07 3.55 -7.47
C LEU A 84 16.95 2.48 -6.39
N THR A 85 17.59 2.73 -5.24
CA THR A 85 17.44 1.86 -4.08
C THR A 85 16.54 2.48 -3.02
N ALA A 86 15.68 1.64 -2.44
CA ALA A 86 14.85 1.99 -1.29
C ALA A 86 15.63 2.04 0.04
N GLY A 87 16.93 1.71 -0.01
CA GLY A 87 17.81 1.75 1.15
C GLY A 87 17.48 0.69 2.23
N PRO A 88 17.93 0.91 3.48
CA PRO A 88 17.78 -0.09 4.55
C PRO A 88 16.32 -0.44 4.87
N LEU A 89 15.41 0.55 4.79
CA LEU A 89 13.99 0.33 5.03
C LEU A 89 13.36 -0.62 4.01
N GLY A 90 13.83 -0.59 2.77
CA GLY A 90 13.40 -1.48 1.70
C GLY A 90 13.79 -2.95 1.89
N LYS A 91 14.58 -3.29 2.93
CA LYS A 91 15.03 -4.67 3.23
C LYS A 91 14.34 -5.29 4.44
N LYS A 92 13.42 -4.56 5.10
CA LYS A 92 12.66 -5.05 6.26
C LYS A 92 11.29 -5.57 5.82
N PHE A 93 10.68 -6.42 6.62
CA PHE A 93 9.29 -6.90 6.47
C PHE A 93 8.89 -7.22 5.01
N GLU A 94 8.05 -6.38 4.40
CA GLU A 94 7.59 -6.57 3.03
C GLU A 94 8.76 -6.64 2.04
N GLY A 95 9.83 -5.87 2.25
CA GLY A 95 11.03 -5.92 1.42
C GLY A 95 11.93 -7.13 1.70
N GLN A 96 11.85 -7.76 2.87
CA GLN A 96 12.48 -9.05 3.13
C GLN A 96 11.78 -10.19 2.41
N SER A 97 10.44 -10.15 2.40
CA SER A 97 9.60 -11.15 1.73
C SER A 97 9.55 -10.96 0.22
N ARG A 98 9.86 -9.75 -0.25
CA ARG A 98 9.81 -9.36 -1.66
C ARG A 98 11.08 -8.55 -2.02
N PRO A 99 12.22 -9.22 -2.20
CA PRO A 99 13.48 -8.58 -2.60
C PRO A 99 13.29 -7.74 -3.87
N GLU A 100 13.95 -6.56 -3.95
CA GLU A 100 13.88 -5.61 -5.07
C GLU A 100 12.52 -4.93 -5.32
N HIS A 101 11.43 -5.39 -4.69
CA HIS A 101 10.10 -4.77 -4.86
C HIS A 101 10.14 -3.26 -4.64
N PHE A 102 10.71 -2.82 -3.53
CA PHE A 102 10.75 -1.40 -3.21
C PHE A 102 11.75 -0.61 -4.06
N ASP A 103 12.80 -1.23 -4.56
CA ASP A 103 13.69 -0.60 -5.53
C ASP A 103 12.96 -0.33 -6.85
N GLY A 104 12.11 -1.26 -7.29
CA GLY A 104 11.19 -1.05 -8.41
C GLY A 104 10.17 0.08 -8.13
N VAL A 105 9.64 0.16 -6.90
CA VAL A 105 8.69 1.21 -6.51
C VAL A 105 9.34 2.59 -6.54
N VAL A 106 10.49 2.78 -5.89
CA VAL A 106 11.14 4.11 -5.87
C VAL A 106 11.61 4.53 -7.25
N THR A 107 12.02 3.57 -8.09
CA THR A 107 12.40 3.82 -9.48
C THR A 107 11.22 4.36 -10.28
N VAL A 108 10.07 3.70 -10.26
CA VAL A 108 8.89 4.18 -11.00
C VAL A 108 8.34 5.49 -10.46
N VAL A 109 8.27 5.64 -9.13
CA VAL A 109 7.75 6.87 -8.51
C VAL A 109 8.63 8.06 -8.87
N ASN A 110 9.96 7.90 -8.86
CA ASN A 110 10.87 8.95 -9.31
C ASN A 110 10.64 9.34 -10.76
N ARG A 111 10.47 8.34 -11.67
CA ARG A 111 10.18 8.60 -13.09
C ARG A 111 8.86 9.34 -13.28
N LEU A 112 7.81 8.93 -12.55
CA LEU A 112 6.53 9.62 -12.59
C LEU A 112 6.66 11.09 -12.12
N PHE A 113 7.47 11.35 -11.10
CA PHE A 113 7.73 12.72 -10.63
C PHE A 113 8.52 13.55 -11.64
N GLU A 114 9.49 12.96 -12.33
CA GLU A 114 10.24 13.64 -13.39
C GLU A 114 9.37 14.00 -14.59
N ILE A 115 8.44 13.13 -14.99
CA ILE A 115 7.56 13.32 -16.14
C ILE A 115 6.44 14.32 -15.81
N VAL A 116 5.68 14.05 -14.74
CA VAL A 116 4.49 14.84 -14.37
C VAL A 116 4.86 16.15 -13.67
N LYS A 117 5.98 16.18 -12.97
CA LYS A 117 6.47 17.31 -12.15
C LYS A 117 5.40 17.84 -11.19
N PRO A 118 4.76 16.97 -10.40
CA PRO A 118 3.70 17.38 -9.51
C PRO A 118 4.25 18.17 -8.34
N THR A 119 3.41 19.00 -7.73
CA THR A 119 3.75 19.67 -6.46
C THR A 119 3.48 18.76 -5.26
N ALA A 120 2.49 17.84 -5.38
CA ALA A 120 2.17 16.85 -4.38
C ALA A 120 1.78 15.52 -5.03
N ALA A 121 1.96 14.42 -4.29
CA ALA A 121 1.51 13.10 -4.69
C ALA A 121 0.79 12.39 -3.54
N ILE A 122 -0.31 11.67 -3.86
CA ILE A 122 -1.18 11.04 -2.87
C ILE A 122 -0.98 9.53 -2.90
N PHE A 123 -0.76 8.95 -1.72
CA PHE A 123 -0.58 7.50 -1.53
C PHE A 123 -1.50 6.98 -0.43
N GLY A 124 -1.87 5.71 -0.49
CA GLY A 124 -2.66 5.06 0.55
C GLY A 124 -1.80 4.55 1.71
N GLU A 125 -2.25 4.74 2.95
CA GLU A 125 -1.59 4.20 4.14
C GLU A 125 -1.69 2.68 4.24
N LYS A 126 -2.52 2.03 3.43
CA LYS A 126 -2.57 0.57 3.38
C LYS A 126 -1.20 -0.04 3.08
N ASP A 127 -0.46 0.53 2.17
CA ASP A 127 0.91 0.15 1.82
C ASP A 127 1.90 1.00 2.63
N PHE A 128 1.82 0.90 3.98
CA PHE A 128 2.46 1.82 4.91
C PHE A 128 3.98 1.87 4.77
N GLN A 129 4.63 0.71 4.58
CA GLN A 129 6.08 0.68 4.35
C GLN A 129 6.46 1.36 3.04
N GLN A 130 5.68 1.17 1.98
CA GLN A 130 5.85 1.89 0.72
C GLN A 130 5.73 3.41 0.92
N LEU A 131 4.71 3.86 1.65
CA LEU A 131 4.53 5.28 1.95
C LEU A 131 5.72 5.86 2.71
N ALA A 132 6.23 5.14 3.71
CA ALA A 132 7.41 5.55 4.48
C ALA A 132 8.67 5.65 3.61
N ILE A 133 8.89 4.68 2.72
CA ILE A 133 10.01 4.68 1.77
C ILE A 133 9.90 5.86 0.80
N ILE A 134 8.71 6.12 0.25
CA ILE A 134 8.50 7.24 -0.67
C ILE A 134 8.69 8.59 0.05
N ASN A 135 8.26 8.72 1.29
CA ASN A 135 8.53 9.90 2.12
C ASN A 135 10.04 10.13 2.36
N ALA A 136 10.80 9.05 2.44
CA ALA A 136 12.26 9.13 2.63
C ALA A 136 13.03 9.47 1.32
N MET A 137 12.38 9.46 0.17
CA MET A 137 12.98 9.88 -1.09
C MET A 137 13.37 11.36 -1.04
N LYS A 138 14.54 11.70 -1.58
CA LYS A 138 15.00 13.09 -1.70
C LYS A 138 14.26 13.79 -2.84
N SER A 139 12.96 14.03 -2.67
CA SER A 139 12.11 14.71 -3.63
C SER A 139 11.61 16.05 -3.07
N LYS A 140 11.29 16.98 -4.00
CA LYS A 140 10.60 18.24 -3.67
C LYS A 140 9.07 18.09 -3.70
N VAL A 141 8.56 16.91 -4.09
CA VAL A 141 7.14 16.61 -4.16
C VAL A 141 6.64 16.35 -2.74
N GLU A 142 5.59 17.04 -2.33
CA GLU A 142 4.92 16.79 -1.05
C GLU A 142 4.21 15.43 -1.10
N ILE A 143 4.53 14.54 -0.17
CA ILE A 143 3.92 13.20 -0.10
C ILE A 143 2.81 13.22 0.94
N ILE A 144 1.61 12.81 0.54
CA ILE A 144 0.43 12.84 1.41
C ILE A 144 -0.16 11.45 1.53
N GLY A 145 -0.23 10.95 2.75
CA GLY A 145 -0.93 9.71 3.10
C GLY A 145 -2.44 9.90 3.18
N VAL A 146 -3.19 8.90 2.76
CA VAL A 146 -4.65 8.83 2.96
C VAL A 146 -4.97 7.54 3.71
N PRO A 147 -5.76 7.62 4.79
CA PRO A 147 -6.11 6.46 5.60
C PRO A 147 -6.66 5.29 4.80
N THR A 148 -6.37 4.08 5.26
CA THR A 148 -6.85 2.84 4.64
C THR A 148 -8.37 2.80 4.57
N VAL A 149 -8.91 2.69 3.35
CA VAL A 149 -10.35 2.48 3.14
C VAL A 149 -10.65 0.99 3.27
N ARG A 150 -11.71 0.68 4.02
CA ARG A 150 -12.08 -0.70 4.36
C ARG A 150 -13.48 -1.04 3.84
N GLU A 151 -13.74 -2.32 3.67
CA GLU A 151 -15.09 -2.86 3.51
C GLU A 151 -15.88 -2.70 4.81
N PHE A 152 -17.18 -2.97 4.77
CA PHE A 152 -18.07 -2.84 5.94
C PHE A 152 -17.67 -3.74 7.12
N ASP A 153 -17.00 -4.87 6.85
CA ASP A 153 -16.51 -5.81 7.85
C ASP A 153 -15.06 -5.52 8.31
N GLY A 154 -14.45 -4.46 7.78
CA GLY A 154 -13.12 -3.98 8.15
C GLY A 154 -11.99 -4.44 7.23
N LEU A 155 -12.19 -5.38 6.30
CA LEU A 155 -11.14 -5.80 5.39
C LEU A 155 -10.61 -4.62 4.58
N ALA A 156 -9.28 -4.43 4.56
CA ALA A 156 -8.64 -3.39 3.77
C ALA A 156 -8.90 -3.61 2.27
N LEU A 157 -9.32 -2.54 1.57
CA LEU A 157 -9.56 -2.61 0.13
C LEU A 157 -8.25 -2.81 -0.63
N SER A 158 -8.24 -3.80 -1.51
CA SER A 158 -7.13 -4.11 -2.41
C SER A 158 -7.64 -4.63 -3.75
N SER A 159 -6.96 -4.27 -4.84
CA SER A 159 -7.24 -4.83 -6.17
C SER A 159 -7.06 -6.36 -6.20
N ARG A 160 -6.25 -6.92 -5.31
CA ARG A 160 -6.06 -8.36 -5.19
C ARG A 160 -7.24 -9.10 -4.53
N ASN A 161 -8.14 -8.40 -3.83
CA ASN A 161 -9.27 -9.04 -3.14
C ASN A 161 -10.22 -9.77 -4.10
N ILE A 162 -10.29 -9.35 -5.36
CA ILE A 162 -11.10 -10.02 -6.40
C ILE A 162 -10.61 -11.44 -6.73
N ARG A 163 -9.39 -11.80 -6.33
CA ARG A 163 -8.79 -13.13 -6.54
C ARG A 163 -9.11 -14.12 -5.42
N LEU A 164 -9.70 -13.64 -4.33
CA LEU A 164 -10.13 -14.50 -3.21
C LEU A 164 -11.39 -15.27 -3.59
N THR A 165 -11.48 -16.51 -3.15
CA THR A 165 -12.75 -17.25 -3.14
C THR A 165 -13.72 -16.60 -2.16
N GLN A 166 -14.98 -17.01 -2.15
CA GLN A 166 -15.96 -16.51 -1.20
C GLN A 166 -15.53 -16.83 0.24
N ASP A 167 -15.07 -18.06 0.51
CA ASP A 167 -14.58 -18.48 1.83
C ASP A 167 -13.28 -17.76 2.19
N GLY A 168 -12.34 -17.65 1.24
CA GLY A 168 -11.10 -16.91 1.45
C GLY A 168 -11.35 -15.42 1.74
N ARG A 169 -12.38 -14.82 1.15
CA ARG A 169 -12.77 -13.43 1.45
C ARG A 169 -13.26 -13.28 2.90
N VAL A 170 -13.97 -14.27 3.43
CA VAL A 170 -14.40 -14.28 4.83
C VAL A 170 -13.20 -14.47 5.76
N SER A 171 -12.35 -15.46 5.46
CA SER A 171 -11.12 -15.75 6.21
C SER A 171 -10.15 -14.57 6.25
N ALA A 172 -10.06 -13.78 5.16
CA ALA A 172 -9.17 -12.63 5.07
C ALA A 172 -9.43 -11.54 6.13
N ASN A 173 -10.65 -11.50 6.67
CA ASN A 173 -11.00 -10.56 7.73
C ASN A 173 -10.25 -10.81 9.04
N VAL A 174 -9.62 -11.99 9.22
CA VAL A 174 -8.81 -12.28 10.41
C VAL A 174 -7.70 -11.24 10.62
N ILE A 175 -7.13 -10.70 9.53
CA ILE A 175 -6.07 -9.68 9.59
C ILE A 175 -6.60 -8.42 10.29
N HIS A 176 -7.74 -7.91 9.84
CA HIS A 176 -8.37 -6.75 10.47
C HIS A 176 -8.80 -7.03 11.90
N ARG A 177 -9.40 -8.20 12.17
CA ARG A 177 -9.81 -8.59 13.54
C ARG A 177 -8.62 -8.62 14.49
N ALA A 178 -7.48 -9.16 14.06
CA ALA A 178 -6.27 -9.23 14.87
C ALA A 178 -5.76 -7.82 15.23
N LEU A 179 -5.64 -6.93 14.22
CA LEU A 179 -5.22 -5.55 14.43
C LEU A 179 -6.19 -4.78 15.33
N ALA A 180 -7.49 -4.89 15.08
CA ALA A 180 -8.52 -4.17 15.83
C ALA A 180 -8.60 -4.67 17.30
N ALA A 181 -8.44 -5.96 17.54
CA ALA A 181 -8.42 -6.50 18.90
C ALA A 181 -7.19 -6.03 19.70
N ALA A 182 -6.03 -5.90 19.02
CA ALA A 182 -4.79 -5.47 19.65
C ALA A 182 -4.65 -3.95 19.80
N HIS A 183 -5.42 -3.16 19.06
CA HIS A 183 -5.27 -1.72 18.89
C HIS A 183 -5.17 -0.94 20.22
N LEU A 184 -5.94 -1.28 21.23
CA LEU A 184 -5.97 -0.62 22.54
C LEU A 184 -5.30 -1.43 23.66
N ALA A 185 -4.51 -2.44 23.32
CA ALA A 185 -3.80 -3.23 24.32
C ALA A 185 -2.84 -2.36 25.15
N PRO A 186 -2.72 -2.62 26.47
CA PRO A 186 -1.96 -1.76 27.37
C PRO A 186 -0.44 -1.82 27.16
N THR A 187 0.09 -2.92 26.62
CA THR A 187 1.51 -3.11 26.33
C THR A 187 1.74 -3.73 24.96
N VAL A 188 2.94 -3.56 24.40
CA VAL A 188 3.34 -4.20 23.13
C VAL A 188 3.27 -5.71 23.22
N ALA A 189 3.70 -6.29 24.35
CA ALA A 189 3.66 -7.75 24.56
C ALA A 189 2.23 -8.30 24.51
N ILE A 190 1.28 -7.66 25.20
CA ILE A 190 -0.14 -8.06 25.18
C ILE A 190 -0.74 -7.86 23.79
N ALA A 191 -0.41 -6.76 23.12
CA ALA A 191 -0.88 -6.51 21.77
C ALA A 191 -0.39 -7.59 20.79
N GLN A 192 0.89 -8.00 20.89
CA GLN A 192 1.44 -9.06 20.04
C GLN A 192 0.77 -10.42 20.33
N GLU A 193 0.55 -10.77 21.60
CA GLU A 193 -0.15 -11.99 21.97
C GLU A 193 -1.59 -12.03 21.43
N ILE A 194 -2.31 -10.90 21.47
CA ILE A 194 -3.66 -10.78 20.90
C ILE A 194 -3.61 -10.99 19.38
N ILE A 195 -2.64 -10.39 18.68
CA ILE A 195 -2.47 -10.57 17.24
C ILE A 195 -2.25 -12.06 16.94
N ASP A 196 -1.27 -12.68 17.58
CA ASP A 196 -0.88 -14.07 17.31
C ASP A 196 -2.02 -15.04 17.62
N SER A 197 -2.68 -14.87 18.77
CA SER A 197 -3.83 -15.71 19.14
C SER A 197 -5.00 -15.53 18.19
N THR A 198 -5.29 -14.32 17.74
CA THR A 198 -6.38 -14.06 16.79
C THR A 198 -6.07 -14.67 15.41
N LEU A 199 -4.86 -14.49 14.90
CA LEU A 199 -4.45 -15.06 13.61
C LEU A 199 -4.50 -16.59 13.64
N SER A 200 -4.16 -17.23 14.77
CA SER A 200 -4.22 -18.68 14.93
C SER A 200 -5.63 -19.27 14.85
N THR A 201 -6.68 -18.45 15.01
CA THR A 201 -8.08 -18.89 14.86
C THR A 201 -8.47 -19.16 13.41
N GLU A 202 -7.64 -18.76 12.42
CA GLU A 202 -7.94 -18.91 11.00
C GLU A 202 -6.88 -19.76 10.29
N PRO A 203 -7.07 -21.08 10.21
CA PRO A 203 -6.06 -21.97 9.60
C PRO A 203 -5.80 -21.74 8.11
N ALA A 204 -6.74 -21.09 7.41
CA ALA A 204 -6.55 -20.74 5.99
C ALA A 204 -5.55 -19.57 5.81
N PHE A 205 -5.30 -18.78 6.85
CA PHE A 205 -4.34 -17.69 6.81
C PHE A 205 -2.92 -18.19 7.08
N LYS A 206 -2.04 -18.11 6.10
CA LYS A 206 -0.61 -18.40 6.24
C LYS A 206 0.13 -17.10 6.52
N CYS A 207 0.42 -16.83 7.79
CA CYS A 207 1.14 -15.65 8.21
C CYS A 207 2.58 -15.65 7.66
N ASP A 208 3.00 -14.51 7.12
CA ASP A 208 4.39 -14.24 6.75
C ASP A 208 5.09 -13.47 7.88
N TYR A 209 4.51 -12.36 8.25
CA TYR A 209 4.90 -11.62 9.45
C TYR A 209 3.68 -10.97 10.12
N ALA A 210 3.79 -10.81 11.42
CA ALA A 210 2.88 -10.02 12.24
C ALA A 210 3.71 -9.36 13.35
N ALA A 211 3.77 -8.03 13.36
CA ALA A 211 4.66 -7.31 14.27
C ALA A 211 4.10 -5.95 14.66
N ILE A 212 4.50 -5.46 15.82
CA ILE A 212 4.27 -4.08 16.24
C ILE A 212 5.59 -3.34 16.09
N ILE A 213 5.59 -2.28 15.30
CA ILE A 213 6.78 -1.52 14.93
C ILE A 213 6.70 -0.06 15.40
N ASP A 214 7.84 0.58 15.51
CA ASP A 214 7.96 2.03 15.49
C ASP A 214 7.75 2.55 14.06
N GLU A 215 6.81 3.49 13.88
CA GLU A 215 6.43 4.01 12.55
C GLU A 215 7.58 4.72 11.83
N ASN A 216 8.57 5.24 12.55
CA ASN A 216 9.67 6.01 11.96
C ASN A 216 10.86 5.12 11.57
N SER A 217 11.24 4.18 12.45
CA SER A 217 12.43 3.34 12.26
C SER A 217 12.14 1.98 11.62
N PHE A 218 10.87 1.53 11.68
CA PHE A 218 10.49 0.15 11.33
C PHE A 218 11.30 -0.90 12.11
N GLU A 219 11.75 -0.55 13.32
CA GLU A 219 12.22 -1.53 14.30
C GLU A 219 11.05 -2.04 15.13
N LEU A 220 11.22 -3.19 15.80
CA LEU A 220 10.21 -3.67 16.73
C LEU A 220 9.97 -2.63 17.82
N ALA A 221 8.71 -2.34 18.09
CA ALA A 221 8.34 -1.35 19.10
C ALA A 221 8.56 -1.89 20.52
N SER A 222 8.85 -0.98 21.45
CA SER A 222 8.75 -1.21 22.89
C SER A 222 7.57 -0.43 23.47
N ASP A 223 7.31 -0.59 24.76
CA ASP A 223 6.23 0.17 25.42
C ASP A 223 6.50 1.69 25.41
N GLU A 224 7.78 2.09 25.39
CA GLU A 224 8.23 3.49 25.34
C GLU A 224 8.13 4.11 23.94
N THR A 225 7.98 3.30 22.89
CA THR A 225 7.79 3.81 21.53
C THR A 225 6.55 4.68 21.45
N LYS A 226 6.69 5.90 20.92
CA LYS A 226 5.58 6.88 20.87
C LYS A 226 4.57 6.59 19.77
N HIS A 227 5.06 6.23 18.59
CA HIS A 227 4.23 5.99 17.40
C HIS A 227 4.36 4.51 16.99
N LYS A 228 3.39 3.71 17.41
CA LYS A 228 3.38 2.28 17.19
C LYS A 228 2.38 1.91 16.10
N ARG A 229 2.74 0.94 15.27
CA ARG A 229 1.87 0.39 14.24
C ARG A 229 1.96 -1.12 14.21
N GLY A 230 0.81 -1.77 14.26
CA GLY A 230 0.72 -3.19 13.95
C GLY A 230 0.73 -3.37 12.43
N ILE A 231 1.56 -4.28 11.94
CA ILE A 231 1.68 -4.64 10.54
C ILE A 231 1.55 -6.15 10.39
N ILE A 232 0.72 -6.59 9.45
CA ILE A 232 0.48 -8.01 9.18
C ILE A 232 0.55 -8.27 7.69
N ALA A 233 1.22 -9.35 7.31
CA ALA A 233 1.20 -9.90 5.96
C ALA A 233 1.04 -11.42 5.98
N GLY A 234 0.42 -11.97 4.95
CA GLY A 234 0.26 -13.41 4.77
C GLY A 234 -0.57 -13.73 3.54
N TRP A 235 -0.90 -15.01 3.40
CA TRP A 235 -1.61 -15.53 2.23
C TRP A 235 -2.92 -16.21 2.59
N ILE A 236 -3.92 -16.00 1.74
CA ILE A 236 -5.16 -16.78 1.67
C ILE A 236 -5.42 -17.08 0.19
N ASP A 237 -5.77 -18.31 -0.13
CA ASP A 237 -6.01 -18.77 -1.51
C ASP A 237 -4.83 -18.48 -2.48
N GLY A 238 -3.61 -18.43 -1.96
CA GLY A 238 -2.44 -18.02 -2.75
C GLY A 238 -2.38 -16.52 -3.06
N VAL A 239 -3.29 -15.72 -2.49
CA VAL A 239 -3.30 -14.25 -2.60
C VAL A 239 -2.60 -13.64 -1.40
N ARG A 240 -1.54 -12.85 -1.67
CA ARG A 240 -0.85 -12.10 -0.61
C ARG A 240 -1.68 -10.89 -0.19
N LEU A 241 -1.93 -10.80 1.10
CA LEU A 241 -2.65 -9.71 1.75
C LEU A 241 -1.76 -9.02 2.76
N ILE A 242 -1.91 -7.70 2.85
CA ILE A 242 -1.27 -6.89 3.89
C ILE A 242 -2.28 -5.93 4.51
N ASP A 243 -2.11 -5.64 5.77
CA ASP A 243 -2.86 -4.59 6.47
C ASP A 243 -2.02 -4.02 7.60
N ASN A 244 -2.41 -2.85 8.08
CA ASN A 244 -1.78 -2.21 9.21
C ASN A 244 -2.75 -1.33 9.99
N MET A 245 -2.43 -1.06 11.23
CA MET A 245 -3.22 -0.18 12.11
C MET A 245 -2.33 0.45 13.18
N THR A 246 -2.57 1.71 13.48
CA THR A 246 -1.92 2.39 14.61
C THR A 246 -2.24 1.66 15.92
N MET A 247 -1.25 1.47 16.79
CA MET A 247 -1.37 0.79 18.07
C MET A 247 -1.22 1.78 19.22
N GLY A 248 -2.10 1.64 20.22
CA GLY A 248 -2.04 2.45 21.42
C GLY A 248 -2.07 3.95 21.12
N GLN A 249 -3.21 4.52 20.80
CA GLN A 249 -3.36 5.96 20.94
C GLN A 249 -3.19 6.24 22.43
N GLY A 250 -1.99 6.68 22.80
CA GLY A 250 -1.64 7.08 24.13
C GLY A 250 -2.66 8.05 24.68
N ARG A 251 -2.99 7.85 25.94
CA ARG A 251 -3.68 8.83 26.75
C ARG A 251 -2.91 10.15 26.79
#